data_7a10b1f3e40feb6160ca49e83969a1fd
#
_entry.id   7a10b1f3e40feb6160ca49e83969a1fd
#
_cell.length_a   1.000
_cell.length_b   1.000
_cell.length_c   1.000
_cell.angle_alpha   90.00
_cell.angle_beta   90.00
_cell.angle_gamma   90.00
#
_symmetry.space_group_name_H-M   'P 1'
#
loop_
_entity.id
_entity.type
_entity.pdbx_description
1 polymer ?
#
loop_
_entity_poly.entity_id
_entity_poly.type
_entity_poly.pdbx_seq_one_letter_code
_entity_poly.pdbx_strand_id
1 'polypeptide(L)'
;NLCIEVDELGIWDKYNVRIIGVDIDAIEKTENRDLFRSFMIELGIPIATSKIANSYLEAKEVAQDIGFPLVIRPSFTLGGFGGGFVHKKEDFDEFVKRGLNASPTHEVLVEQAVIGWKEYELELQRDSNDNIAVICTIENVDPMGIHTGESITIAPAMTLSDPCYQEMRNMAFNMMRNLGNFAGGCNVQFAVNPEDESIISIE
;
A
#
# COMPACT_ATOMS: atom_id res chain seq x y z
N ASN A 1 -10.98 8.90 -9.24
CA ASN A 1 -11.81 10.04 -8.77
C ASN A 1 -12.96 10.32 -9.74
N LEU A 2 -12.72 10.65 -11.04
CA LEU A 2 -13.79 10.95 -11.98
C LEU A 2 -14.83 9.81 -12.12
N CYS A 3 -14.39 8.55 -12.16
CA CYS A 3 -15.29 7.40 -12.22
C CYS A 3 -16.22 7.32 -11.02
N ILE A 4 -15.70 7.57 -9.82
CA ILE A 4 -16.48 7.55 -8.56
C ILE A 4 -17.53 8.67 -8.59
N GLU A 5 -17.14 9.91 -8.91
CA GLU A 5 -18.06 11.04 -9.01
C GLU A 5 -19.17 10.82 -10.03
N VAL A 6 -18.86 10.21 -11.17
CA VAL A 6 -19.84 9.89 -12.21
C VAL A 6 -20.80 8.79 -11.76
N ASP A 7 -20.29 7.82 -10.96
CA ASP A 7 -21.10 6.75 -10.36
C ASP A 7 -22.09 7.31 -9.33
N GLU A 8 -21.59 8.13 -8.40
CA GLU A 8 -22.42 8.82 -7.39
C GLU A 8 -23.56 9.64 -8.01
N LEU A 9 -23.34 10.18 -9.20
CA LEU A 9 -24.36 10.90 -9.97
C LEU A 9 -25.33 9.98 -10.73
N GLY A 10 -25.14 8.65 -10.66
CA GLY A 10 -25.96 7.65 -11.35
C GLY A 10 -25.90 7.74 -12.87
N ILE A 11 -24.83 8.31 -13.41
CA ILE A 11 -24.70 8.58 -14.86
C ILE A 11 -24.51 7.28 -15.65
N TRP A 12 -23.75 6.33 -15.09
CA TRP A 12 -23.51 5.03 -15.74
C TRP A 12 -24.83 4.30 -16.02
N ASP A 13 -25.69 4.19 -15.01
CA ASP A 13 -26.99 3.55 -15.13
C ASP A 13 -27.94 4.32 -16.05
N LYS A 14 -27.96 5.64 -15.91
CA LYS A 14 -28.80 6.52 -16.71
C LYS A 14 -28.56 6.37 -18.20
N TYR A 15 -27.33 6.19 -18.62
CA TYR A 15 -26.95 6.07 -20.03
C TYR A 15 -26.61 4.63 -20.46
N ASN A 16 -26.80 3.65 -19.55
CA ASN A 16 -26.48 2.23 -19.77
C ASN A 16 -25.02 2.03 -20.24
N VAL A 17 -24.08 2.70 -19.58
CA VAL A 17 -22.65 2.62 -19.87
C VAL A 17 -22.01 1.60 -18.95
N ARG A 18 -21.28 0.65 -19.52
CA ARG A 18 -20.48 -0.32 -18.76
C ARG A 18 -19.06 0.21 -18.58
N ILE A 19 -18.60 0.25 -17.33
CA ILE A 19 -17.18 0.46 -17.01
C ILE A 19 -16.41 -0.81 -17.42
N ILE A 20 -15.34 -0.64 -18.16
CA ILE A 20 -14.45 -1.73 -18.56
C ILE A 20 -13.16 -1.68 -17.73
N GLY A 21 -12.67 -2.86 -17.34
CA GLY A 21 -11.45 -2.99 -16.52
C GLY A 21 -11.81 -3.14 -15.06
N VAL A 22 -11.64 -2.09 -14.28
CA VAL A 22 -11.77 -2.08 -12.81
C VAL A 22 -13.13 -1.48 -12.42
N ASP A 23 -13.88 -2.15 -11.54
CA ASP A 23 -15.11 -1.61 -10.99
C ASP A 23 -14.86 -0.57 -9.88
N ILE A 24 -15.90 0.18 -9.50
CA ILE A 24 -15.80 1.28 -8.52
C ILE A 24 -15.37 0.74 -7.14
N ASP A 25 -15.93 -0.38 -6.70
CA ASP A 25 -15.61 -1.01 -5.41
C ASP A 25 -14.11 -1.39 -5.33
N ALA A 26 -13.55 -1.92 -6.42
CA ALA A 26 -12.12 -2.23 -6.49
C ALA A 26 -11.26 -0.96 -6.47
N ILE A 27 -11.68 0.11 -7.16
CA ILE A 27 -10.98 1.41 -7.13
C ILE A 27 -10.95 1.95 -5.70
N GLU A 28 -12.09 1.95 -5.01
CA GLU A 28 -12.16 2.46 -3.64
C GLU A 28 -11.29 1.65 -2.69
N LYS A 29 -11.31 0.32 -2.78
CA LYS A 29 -10.50 -0.56 -1.95
C LYS A 29 -8.99 -0.39 -2.15
N THR A 30 -8.57 -0.06 -3.37
CA THR A 30 -7.14 0.07 -3.68
C THR A 30 -6.61 1.49 -3.47
N GLU A 31 -7.43 2.52 -3.69
CA GLU A 31 -7.00 3.93 -3.55
C GLU A 31 -7.14 4.46 -2.12
N ASN A 32 -8.08 3.92 -1.34
CA ASN A 32 -8.28 4.32 0.04
C ASN A 32 -7.44 3.45 0.97
N ARG A 33 -6.47 4.04 1.67
CA ARG A 33 -5.53 3.33 2.55
C ARG A 33 -6.20 2.55 3.69
N ASP A 34 -7.29 3.09 4.26
CA ASP A 34 -8.00 2.42 5.34
C ASP A 34 -8.79 1.22 4.83
N LEU A 35 -9.40 1.36 3.65
CA LEU A 35 -10.08 0.25 3.00
C LEU A 35 -9.09 -0.82 2.54
N PHE A 36 -7.96 -0.42 1.96
CA PHE A 36 -6.88 -1.33 1.60
C PHE A 36 -6.35 -2.10 2.83
N ARG A 37 -6.05 -1.38 3.91
CA ARG A 37 -5.59 -2.00 5.16
C ARG A 37 -6.61 -3.01 5.70
N SER A 38 -7.89 -2.63 5.77
CA SER A 38 -8.96 -3.50 6.23
C SER A 38 -9.10 -4.74 5.34
N PHE A 39 -9.00 -4.56 4.04
CA PHE A 39 -9.04 -5.63 3.05
C PHE A 39 -7.86 -6.60 3.21
N MET A 40 -6.63 -6.11 3.42
CA MET A 40 -5.47 -6.98 3.68
C MET A 40 -5.64 -7.78 4.98
N ILE A 41 -6.15 -7.16 6.05
CA ILE A 41 -6.42 -7.85 7.32
C ILE A 41 -7.47 -8.94 7.14
N GLU A 42 -8.55 -8.68 6.40
CA GLU A 42 -9.60 -9.66 6.09
C GLU A 42 -9.04 -10.87 5.33
N LEU A 43 -8.12 -10.64 4.41
CA LEU A 43 -7.45 -11.69 3.64
C LEU A 43 -6.33 -12.41 4.41
N GLY A 44 -5.97 -11.94 5.60
CA GLY A 44 -4.84 -12.45 6.38
C GLY A 44 -3.49 -12.17 5.74
N ILE A 45 -3.39 -11.13 4.91
CA ILE A 45 -2.15 -10.74 4.24
C ILE A 45 -1.38 -9.78 5.14
N PRO A 46 -0.10 -10.06 5.43
CA PRO A 46 0.72 -9.18 6.26
C PRO A 46 0.91 -7.80 5.63
N ILE A 47 0.77 -6.77 6.44
CA ILE A 47 1.02 -5.37 6.11
C ILE A 47 1.85 -4.72 7.21
N ALA A 48 2.43 -3.55 6.93
CA ALA A 48 3.11 -2.79 7.96
C ALA A 48 2.16 -2.47 9.13
N THR A 49 2.62 -2.68 10.35
CA THR A 49 1.83 -2.35 11.54
C THR A 49 1.59 -0.85 11.57
N SER A 50 0.33 -0.44 11.60
CA SER A 50 -0.04 0.97 11.53
C SER A 50 -1.32 1.26 12.29
N LYS A 51 -1.45 2.50 12.77
CA LYS A 51 -2.67 2.98 13.42
C LYS A 51 -2.84 4.48 13.19
N ILE A 52 -4.08 4.90 13.00
CA ILE A 52 -4.46 6.30 12.91
C ILE A 52 -4.41 6.94 14.29
N ALA A 53 -3.94 8.18 14.36
CA ALA A 53 -3.95 9.01 15.54
C ALA A 53 -4.47 10.42 15.20
N ASN A 54 -5.42 10.91 15.99
CA ASN A 54 -6.05 12.21 15.86
C ASN A 54 -5.48 13.24 16.86
N SER A 55 -4.53 12.81 17.67
CA SER A 55 -3.85 13.64 18.65
C SER A 55 -2.42 13.19 18.87
N TYR A 56 -1.61 14.11 19.41
CA TYR A 56 -0.22 13.79 19.79
C TYR A 56 -0.16 12.65 20.82
N LEU A 57 -1.09 12.60 21.78
CA LEU A 57 -1.10 11.56 22.82
C LEU A 57 -1.40 10.18 22.22
N GLU A 58 -2.40 10.08 21.37
CA GLU A 58 -2.68 8.84 20.63
C GLU A 58 -1.50 8.39 19.78
N ALA A 59 -0.88 9.31 19.01
CA ALA A 59 0.29 8.99 18.20
C ALA A 59 1.45 8.46 19.05
N LYS A 60 1.63 8.99 20.26
CA LYS A 60 2.67 8.56 21.19
C LYS A 60 2.40 7.16 21.75
N GLU A 61 1.16 6.84 22.06
CA GLU A 61 0.76 5.48 22.48
C GLU A 61 1.03 4.48 21.34
N VAL A 62 0.59 4.81 20.12
CA VAL A 62 0.84 3.98 18.94
C VAL A 62 2.35 3.77 18.70
N ALA A 63 3.15 4.83 18.83
CA ALA A 63 4.59 4.73 18.66
C ALA A 63 5.28 3.86 19.73
N GLN A 64 4.71 3.77 20.94
CA GLN A 64 5.22 2.87 21.98
C GLN A 64 4.93 1.40 21.66
N ASP A 65 3.78 1.14 21.04
CA ASP A 65 3.36 -0.21 20.66
C ASP A 65 4.16 -0.73 19.44
N ILE A 66 4.37 0.14 18.45
CA ILE A 66 5.05 -0.24 17.19
C ILE A 66 6.58 -0.25 17.36
N GLY A 67 7.14 0.72 18.08
CA GLY A 67 8.60 0.93 18.17
C GLY A 67 9.14 1.79 17.02
N PHE A 68 10.45 2.06 17.03
CA PHE A 68 11.17 2.85 16.03
C PHE A 68 12.05 1.94 15.17
N PRO A 69 12.27 2.28 13.88
CA PRO A 69 11.84 3.49 13.16
C PRO A 69 10.36 3.49 12.75
N LEU A 70 9.79 4.69 12.57
CA LEU A 70 8.40 4.90 12.18
C LEU A 70 8.29 5.77 10.93
N VAL A 71 7.15 5.67 10.26
CA VAL A 71 6.70 6.64 9.25
C VAL A 71 5.49 7.39 9.79
N ILE A 72 5.49 8.70 9.68
CA ILE A 72 4.32 9.54 9.94
C ILE A 72 3.77 10.00 8.59
N ARG A 73 2.50 9.67 8.34
CA ARG A 73 1.80 10.05 7.10
C ARG A 73 0.55 10.85 7.44
N PRO A 74 0.52 12.16 7.19
CA PRO A 74 -0.69 12.95 7.35
C PRO A 74 -1.78 12.46 6.41
N SER A 75 -3.02 12.39 6.88
CA SER A 75 -4.16 12.06 6.04
C SER A 75 -4.52 13.21 5.10
N PHE A 76 -4.98 12.87 3.90
CA PHE A 76 -5.44 13.82 2.87
C PHE A 76 -4.39 14.84 2.41
N THR A 77 -3.09 14.48 2.44
CA THR A 77 -2.01 15.30 1.90
C THR A 77 -1.45 14.69 0.61
N LEU A 78 -0.99 15.55 -0.30
CA LEU A 78 -0.37 15.12 -1.56
C LEU A 78 1.16 15.06 -1.43
N GLY A 79 1.79 14.07 -2.08
CA GLY A 79 3.24 14.00 -2.22
C GLY A 79 4.01 13.88 -0.90
N GLY A 80 3.40 13.29 0.15
CA GLY A 80 4.06 13.09 1.43
C GLY A 80 4.25 14.38 2.26
N PHE A 81 3.60 15.48 1.89
CA PHE A 81 3.71 16.77 2.59
C PHE A 81 3.37 16.64 4.07
N GLY A 82 4.26 17.15 4.92
CA GLY A 82 4.11 17.10 6.38
C GLY A 82 4.46 15.76 7.03
N GLY A 83 4.64 14.69 6.24
CA GLY A 83 5.06 13.37 6.71
C GLY A 83 6.57 13.18 6.75
N GLY A 84 7.00 11.96 7.04
CA GLY A 84 8.39 11.55 6.94
C GLY A 84 8.78 10.39 7.87
N PHE A 85 10.03 9.96 7.73
CA PHE A 85 10.61 8.90 8.54
C PHE A 85 11.12 9.44 9.87
N VAL A 86 10.75 8.76 10.95
CA VAL A 86 11.20 9.04 12.31
C VAL A 86 12.14 7.93 12.76
N HIS A 87 13.43 8.18 12.65
CA HIS A 87 14.45 7.19 12.99
C HIS A 87 14.65 7.04 14.51
N LYS A 88 14.49 8.13 15.25
CA LYS A 88 14.75 8.20 16.67
C LYS A 88 13.59 8.84 17.42
N LYS A 89 13.42 8.43 18.66
CA LYS A 89 12.37 8.93 19.53
C LYS A 89 12.43 10.45 19.76
N GLU A 90 13.63 11.02 19.72
CA GLU A 90 13.86 12.47 19.91
C GLU A 90 13.22 13.32 18.82
N ASP A 91 13.12 12.79 17.59
CA ASP A 91 12.56 13.50 16.44
C ASP A 91 11.02 13.36 16.36
N PHE A 92 10.45 12.40 17.09
CA PHE A 92 9.04 12.04 17.00
C PHE A 92 8.07 13.19 17.20
N ASP A 93 8.34 14.02 18.22
CA ASP A 93 7.45 15.13 18.60
C ASP A 93 7.28 16.14 17.47
N GLU A 94 8.38 16.46 16.76
CA GLU A 94 8.37 17.40 15.64
C GLU A 94 7.56 16.85 14.47
N PHE A 95 7.83 15.59 14.08
CA PHE A 95 7.16 14.95 12.94
C PHE A 95 5.65 14.81 13.17
N VAL A 96 5.22 14.38 14.36
CA VAL A 96 3.79 14.24 14.67
C VAL A 96 3.08 15.58 14.68
N LYS A 97 3.65 16.62 15.31
CA LYS A 97 3.06 17.96 15.33
C LYS A 97 2.94 18.52 13.92
N ARG A 98 3.99 18.37 13.12
CA ARG A 98 3.99 18.80 11.72
C ARG A 98 2.95 18.05 10.90
N GLY A 99 2.84 16.73 11.08
CA GLY A 99 1.88 15.89 10.40
C GLY A 99 0.44 16.24 10.74
N LEU A 100 0.10 16.36 12.02
CA LEU A 100 -1.23 16.75 12.47
C LEU A 100 -1.63 18.14 11.95
N ASN A 101 -0.69 19.10 11.90
CA ASN A 101 -0.96 20.42 11.36
C ASN A 101 -1.08 20.45 9.83
N ALA A 102 -0.42 19.53 9.12
CA ALA A 102 -0.50 19.43 7.67
C ALA A 102 -1.80 18.77 7.20
N SER A 103 -2.35 17.87 8.01
CA SER A 103 -3.61 17.18 7.70
C SER A 103 -4.80 18.10 7.88
N PRO A 104 -5.69 18.25 6.86
CA PRO A 104 -6.93 19.01 6.98
C PRO A 104 -7.87 18.47 8.06
N THR A 105 -7.78 17.17 8.36
CA THR A 105 -8.59 16.48 9.38
C THR A 105 -7.88 16.34 10.72
N HIS A 106 -6.65 16.91 10.86
CA HIS A 106 -5.81 16.73 12.05
C HIS A 106 -5.56 15.26 12.41
N GLU A 107 -5.28 14.46 11.38
CA GLU A 107 -5.11 13.02 11.49
C GLU A 107 -3.79 12.59 10.87
N VAL A 108 -3.07 11.69 11.53
CA VAL A 108 -1.86 11.04 11.03
C VAL A 108 -1.94 9.53 11.13
N LEU A 109 -1.44 8.83 10.13
CA LEU A 109 -1.11 7.43 10.23
C LEU A 109 0.29 7.30 10.82
N VAL A 110 0.42 6.57 11.90
CA VAL A 110 1.70 6.16 12.49
C VAL A 110 1.95 4.72 12.06
N GLU A 111 3.01 4.48 11.32
CA GLU A 111 3.27 3.22 10.64
C GLU A 111 4.69 2.73 10.92
N GLN A 112 4.87 1.42 11.05
CA GLN A 112 6.17 0.77 11.11
C GLN A 112 6.97 1.09 9.86
N ALA A 113 8.18 1.61 10.01
CA ALA A 113 9.07 1.82 8.88
C ALA A 113 9.84 0.54 8.56
N VAL A 114 9.79 0.13 7.30
CA VAL A 114 10.52 -1.04 6.77
C VAL A 114 11.77 -0.61 5.99
N ILE A 115 12.48 0.35 6.55
CA ILE A 115 13.72 0.89 5.96
C ILE A 115 14.75 -0.22 5.83
N GLY A 116 15.36 -0.32 4.64
CA GLY A 116 16.37 -1.34 4.36
C GLY A 116 15.81 -2.70 3.95
N TRP A 117 14.48 -2.88 3.97
CA TRP A 117 13.88 -4.05 3.37
C TRP A 117 14.00 -3.97 1.84
N LYS A 118 14.01 -5.12 1.20
CA LYS A 118 14.01 -5.20 -0.26
C LYS A 118 12.60 -4.96 -0.79
N GLU A 119 12.51 -4.23 -1.89
CA GLU A 119 11.24 -3.98 -2.57
C GLU A 119 11.13 -4.82 -3.83
N TYR A 120 10.02 -5.54 -3.93
CA TYR A 120 9.67 -6.33 -5.12
C TYR A 120 8.26 -6.00 -5.57
N GLU A 121 8.05 -6.09 -6.87
CA GLU A 121 6.75 -5.88 -7.48
C GLU A 121 6.37 -7.07 -8.35
N LEU A 122 5.10 -7.39 -8.36
CA LEU A 122 4.50 -8.36 -9.28
C LEU A 122 3.56 -7.64 -10.23
N GLU A 123 3.85 -7.73 -11.51
CA GLU A 123 2.93 -7.34 -12.57
C GLU A 123 2.02 -8.52 -12.89
N LEU A 124 0.72 -8.34 -12.69
CA LEU A 124 -0.27 -9.39 -12.87
C LEU A 124 -1.30 -9.02 -13.92
N GLN A 125 -1.87 -10.03 -14.53
CA GLN A 125 -3.01 -9.92 -15.44
C GLN A 125 -4.10 -10.88 -15.00
N ARG A 126 -5.35 -10.40 -14.89
CA ARG A 126 -6.54 -11.23 -14.67
C ARG A 126 -7.52 -11.03 -15.81
N ASP A 127 -8.10 -12.10 -16.30
CA ASP A 127 -9.18 -12.04 -17.28
C ASP A 127 -10.58 -12.19 -16.60
N SER A 128 -11.63 -12.01 -17.40
CA SER A 128 -13.02 -12.14 -16.92
C SER A 128 -13.45 -13.57 -16.55
N ASN A 129 -12.60 -14.57 -16.82
CA ASN A 129 -12.85 -15.97 -16.47
C ASN A 129 -12.03 -16.40 -15.23
N ASP A 130 -11.46 -15.44 -14.48
CA ASP A 130 -10.61 -15.67 -13.33
C ASP A 130 -9.28 -16.39 -13.62
N ASN A 131 -8.79 -16.34 -14.85
CA ASN A 131 -7.43 -16.74 -15.12
C ASN A 131 -6.49 -15.61 -14.70
N ILE A 132 -5.53 -15.94 -13.83
CA ILE A 132 -4.55 -14.98 -13.31
C ILE A 132 -3.15 -15.44 -13.66
N ALA A 133 -2.32 -14.53 -14.14
CA ALA A 133 -0.92 -14.79 -14.44
C ALA A 133 -0.03 -13.69 -13.88
N VAL A 134 1.15 -14.05 -13.37
CA VAL A 134 2.24 -13.11 -13.14
C VAL A 134 2.93 -12.92 -14.49
N ILE A 135 2.93 -11.69 -14.99
CA ILE A 135 3.54 -11.33 -16.26
C ILE A 135 5.03 -11.07 -16.07
N CYS A 136 5.38 -10.37 -14.99
CA CYS A 136 6.73 -9.99 -14.67
C CYS A 136 6.94 -9.85 -13.17
N THR A 137 8.16 -10.15 -12.71
CA THR A 137 8.65 -9.78 -11.38
C THR A 137 9.62 -8.62 -11.53
N ILE A 138 9.51 -7.62 -10.68
CA ILE A 138 10.38 -6.45 -10.66
C ILE A 138 11.09 -6.40 -9.31
N GLU A 139 12.36 -6.06 -9.32
CA GLU A 139 13.16 -5.79 -8.13
C GLU A 139 13.65 -4.36 -8.16
N ASN A 140 13.39 -3.61 -7.09
CA ASN A 140 13.97 -2.30 -6.87
C ASN A 140 15.36 -2.49 -6.22
N VAL A 141 16.41 -1.97 -6.87
CA VAL A 141 17.79 -2.11 -6.38
C VAL A 141 18.00 -1.28 -5.12
N ASP A 142 17.36 -0.13 -5.05
CA ASP A 142 17.38 0.71 -3.87
C ASP A 142 16.43 0.15 -2.79
N PRO A 143 16.84 0.21 -1.51
CA PRO A 143 16.02 -0.33 -0.43
C PRO A 143 14.75 0.50 -0.22
N MET A 144 13.75 -0.11 0.43
CA MET A 144 12.52 0.56 0.85
C MET A 144 12.79 1.91 1.52
N GLY A 145 11.99 2.92 1.12
CA GLY A 145 12.12 4.31 1.56
C GLY A 145 12.60 5.28 0.48
N ILE A 146 13.10 4.76 -0.64
CA ILE A 146 13.36 5.53 -1.87
C ILE A 146 12.16 5.35 -2.79
N HIS A 147 11.67 6.44 -3.37
CA HIS A 147 10.51 6.37 -4.25
C HIS A 147 10.81 5.51 -5.48
N THR A 148 9.92 4.57 -5.81
CA THR A 148 10.09 3.61 -6.93
C THR A 148 10.45 4.29 -8.25
N GLY A 149 9.86 5.45 -8.56
CA GLY A 149 10.16 6.22 -9.76
C GLY A 149 11.58 6.83 -9.82
N GLU A 150 12.31 6.81 -8.71
CA GLU A 150 13.70 7.28 -8.58
C GLU A 150 14.70 6.15 -8.38
N SER A 151 14.20 4.91 -8.22
CA SER A 151 14.99 3.70 -8.01
C SER A 151 15.38 3.06 -9.34
N ILE A 152 16.50 2.33 -9.32
CA ILE A 152 16.88 1.43 -10.43
C ILE A 152 16.04 0.15 -10.28
N THR A 153 15.29 -0.16 -11.34
CA THR A 153 14.44 -1.35 -11.38
C THR A 153 15.02 -2.40 -12.32
N ILE A 154 14.93 -3.67 -11.93
CA ILE A 154 15.38 -4.83 -12.71
C ILE A 154 14.21 -5.78 -12.92
N ALA A 155 13.97 -6.17 -14.16
CA ALA A 155 12.97 -7.15 -14.54
C ALA A 155 13.59 -8.23 -15.46
N PRO A 156 13.43 -9.53 -15.15
CA PRO A 156 12.83 -10.08 -13.94
C PRO A 156 13.69 -9.86 -12.69
N ALA A 157 13.07 -9.97 -11.48
CA ALA A 157 13.79 -9.90 -10.21
C ALA A 157 14.93 -10.93 -10.15
N MET A 158 16.10 -10.49 -9.68
CA MET A 158 17.34 -11.31 -9.71
C MET A 158 17.66 -11.95 -8.37
N THR A 159 17.28 -11.33 -7.26
CA THR A 159 17.65 -11.80 -5.90
C THR A 159 16.46 -12.35 -5.11
N LEU A 160 15.28 -12.41 -5.72
CA LEU A 160 14.08 -12.99 -5.13
C LEU A 160 14.20 -14.52 -5.07
N SER A 161 14.10 -15.09 -3.86
CA SER A 161 14.10 -16.53 -3.68
C SER A 161 12.79 -17.16 -4.22
N ASP A 162 12.84 -18.41 -4.66
CA ASP A 162 11.64 -19.11 -5.16
C ASP A 162 10.55 -19.23 -4.06
N PRO A 163 10.86 -19.58 -2.80
CA PRO A 163 9.85 -19.57 -1.74
C PRO A 163 9.15 -18.22 -1.57
N CYS A 164 9.89 -17.12 -1.49
CA CYS A 164 9.34 -15.77 -1.39
C CYS A 164 8.47 -15.43 -2.61
N TYR A 165 8.94 -15.74 -3.82
CA TYR A 165 8.14 -15.54 -5.03
C TYR A 165 6.81 -16.29 -4.99
N GLN A 166 6.81 -17.57 -4.58
CA GLN A 166 5.60 -18.36 -4.51
C GLN A 166 4.61 -17.80 -3.47
N GLU A 167 5.12 -17.33 -2.34
CA GLU A 167 4.31 -16.70 -1.29
C GLU A 167 3.71 -15.37 -1.77
N MET A 168 4.51 -14.47 -2.30
CA MET A 168 4.06 -13.21 -2.90
C MET A 168 3.01 -13.43 -3.99
N ARG A 169 3.25 -14.39 -4.90
CA ARG A 169 2.28 -14.77 -5.93
C ARG A 169 0.95 -15.22 -5.34
N ASN A 170 1.00 -16.07 -4.31
CA ASN A 170 -0.21 -16.58 -3.69
C ASN A 170 -1.00 -15.45 -3.00
N MET A 171 -0.31 -14.53 -2.31
CA MET A 171 -0.91 -13.32 -1.73
C MET A 171 -1.56 -12.46 -2.82
N ALA A 172 -0.83 -12.15 -3.88
CA ALA A 172 -1.32 -11.32 -4.98
C ALA A 172 -2.53 -11.95 -5.70
N PHE A 173 -2.54 -13.26 -5.92
CA PHE A 173 -3.69 -13.96 -6.48
C PHE A 173 -4.90 -13.91 -5.54
N ASN A 174 -4.68 -14.03 -4.24
CA ASN A 174 -5.73 -13.90 -3.24
C ASN A 174 -6.33 -12.48 -3.25
N MET A 175 -5.49 -11.45 -3.31
CA MET A 175 -5.93 -10.06 -3.45
C MET A 175 -6.80 -9.87 -4.69
N MET A 176 -6.29 -10.27 -5.87
CA MET A 176 -6.99 -10.08 -7.13
C MET A 176 -8.36 -10.78 -7.19
N ARG A 177 -8.47 -11.97 -6.62
CA ARG A 177 -9.75 -12.71 -6.58
C ARG A 177 -10.79 -12.06 -5.70
N ASN A 178 -10.36 -11.37 -4.65
CA ASN A 178 -11.23 -10.72 -3.68
C ASN A 178 -11.46 -9.23 -3.94
N LEU A 179 -10.83 -8.65 -4.96
CA LEU A 179 -11.08 -7.28 -5.43
C LEU A 179 -12.39 -7.11 -6.21
N GLY A 180 -13.22 -8.16 -6.31
CA GLY A 180 -14.47 -8.09 -7.05
C GLY A 180 -14.33 -8.44 -8.55
N ASN A 181 -15.20 -7.88 -9.39
CA ASN A 181 -15.19 -8.13 -10.84
C ASN A 181 -14.13 -7.27 -11.54
N PHE A 182 -12.88 -7.60 -11.28
CA PHE A 182 -11.75 -6.95 -11.89
C PHE A 182 -11.21 -7.82 -13.03
N ALA A 183 -11.05 -7.23 -14.21
CA ALA A 183 -10.36 -7.84 -15.33
C ALA A 183 -9.40 -6.81 -15.94
N GLY A 184 -8.09 -7.06 -15.84
CA GLY A 184 -7.07 -6.12 -16.29
C GLY A 184 -5.71 -6.40 -15.67
N GLY A 185 -4.80 -5.44 -15.82
CA GLY A 185 -3.49 -5.44 -15.19
C GLY A 185 -3.55 -4.90 -13.77
N CYS A 186 -2.69 -5.43 -12.91
CA CYS A 186 -2.49 -4.98 -11.54
C CYS A 186 -1.01 -5.06 -11.20
N ASN A 187 -0.50 -4.03 -10.55
CA ASN A 187 0.80 -4.03 -9.89
C ASN A 187 0.59 -4.27 -8.39
N VAL A 188 1.36 -5.16 -7.80
CA VAL A 188 1.35 -5.38 -6.34
C VAL A 188 2.77 -5.26 -5.81
N GLN A 189 2.96 -4.36 -4.85
CA GLN A 189 4.24 -4.08 -4.22
C GLN A 189 4.38 -4.80 -2.88
N PHE A 190 5.55 -5.40 -2.68
CA PHE A 190 5.91 -6.12 -1.47
C PHE A 190 7.24 -5.62 -0.90
N ALA A 191 7.33 -5.60 0.42
CA ALA A 191 8.60 -5.48 1.10
C ALA A 191 8.99 -6.83 1.71
N VAL A 192 10.26 -7.21 1.53
CA VAL A 192 10.83 -8.46 2.05
C VAL A 192 11.98 -8.14 2.98
N ASN A 193 11.90 -8.63 4.22
CA ASN A 193 12.96 -8.46 5.20
C ASN A 193 14.20 -9.27 4.77
N PRO A 194 15.38 -8.65 4.60
CA PRO A 194 16.58 -9.35 4.17
C PRO A 194 17.16 -10.32 5.22
N GLU A 195 16.70 -10.25 6.49
CA GLU A 195 17.24 -11.09 7.57
C GLU A 195 16.49 -12.42 7.72
N ASP A 196 15.15 -12.41 7.58
CA ASP A 196 14.30 -13.57 7.86
C ASP A 196 13.32 -13.90 6.72
N GLU A 197 13.40 -13.17 5.61
CA GLU A 197 12.52 -13.29 4.44
C GLU A 197 11.02 -13.08 4.74
N SER A 198 10.66 -12.45 5.87
CA SER A 198 9.28 -12.08 6.12
C SER A 198 8.78 -11.07 5.08
N ILE A 199 7.54 -11.25 4.63
CA ILE A 199 6.94 -10.51 3.51
C ILE A 199 5.77 -9.69 4.03
N ILE A 200 5.69 -8.43 3.61
CA ILE A 200 4.50 -7.60 3.79
C ILE A 200 4.07 -6.97 2.47
N SER A 201 2.76 -6.79 2.29
CA SER A 201 2.22 -6.00 1.18
C SER A 201 2.30 -4.51 1.51
N ILE A 202 2.66 -3.72 0.49
CA ILE A 202 2.81 -2.26 0.59
C ILE A 202 1.66 -1.56 -0.13
N GLU A 203 1.42 -1.99 -1.40
CA GLU A 203 0.41 -1.38 -2.27
C GLU A 203 -0.08 -2.37 -3.32
#